data_410181573daf554d9e64585e71638f6f
#
_entry.id   410181573daf554d9e64585e71638f6f
#
_cell.length_a   1.000
_cell.length_b   1.000
_cell.length_c   1.000
_cell.angle_alpha   90.00
_cell.angle_beta   90.00
_cell.angle_gamma   90.00
#
_symmetry.space_group_name_H-M   'P 1'
#
loop_
_entity.id
_entity.type
_entity.pdbx_description
1 polymer ?
#
loop_
_entity_poly.entity_id
_entity_poly.type
_entity_poly.pdbx_seq_one_letter_code
_entity_poly.pdbx_strand_id
1 'polypeptide(L)'
;MNQEKIMKRRMVSAIILFIITLIALLIFTGLYVDERHRVQKTYRDQYMTEMRHVSGEIEGYLNTEGGYDTRYSMLIGYMSNAASYAFLLDDFSDKQKIINEVSTALILYPEQMSGKLTDLKQAVDDILDNLDKGYDEAAEIVASLDKKGH
;
A
#
# COMPACT_ATOMS: atom_id res chain seq x y z
N MET A 1 32.64 -52.12 26.67
CA MET A 1 33.45 -51.21 25.83
C MET A 1 32.75 -50.76 24.51
N ASN A 2 31.82 -51.52 23.94
CA ASN A 2 31.11 -51.13 22.71
C ASN A 2 29.96 -50.15 22.90
N GLN A 3 29.23 -50.24 23.99
CA GLN A 3 28.04 -49.38 24.24
C GLN A 3 28.42 -47.89 24.42
N GLU A 4 29.48 -47.60 25.11
CA GLU A 4 29.96 -46.25 25.34
C GLU A 4 30.39 -45.55 24.04
N LYS A 5 31.05 -46.28 23.14
CA LYS A 5 31.43 -45.78 21.80
C LYS A 5 30.19 -45.52 20.92
N ILE A 6 29.18 -46.37 21.02
CA ILE A 6 27.92 -46.19 20.26
C ILE A 6 27.17 -44.95 20.80
N MET A 7 27.12 -44.77 22.11
CA MET A 7 26.46 -43.64 22.74
C MET A 7 27.14 -42.31 22.39
N LYS A 8 28.48 -42.25 22.42
CA LYS A 8 29.26 -41.09 21.99
C LYS A 8 29.02 -40.76 20.52
N ARG A 9 28.99 -41.74 19.62
CA ARG A 9 28.67 -41.50 18.20
C ARG A 9 27.27 -40.95 17.99
N ARG A 10 26.26 -41.48 18.69
CA ARG A 10 24.88 -40.99 18.62
C ARG A 10 24.77 -39.54 19.12
N MET A 11 25.46 -39.19 20.20
CA MET A 11 25.50 -37.87 20.75
C MET A 11 26.16 -36.87 19.78
N VAL A 12 27.30 -37.22 19.19
CA VAL A 12 27.98 -36.38 18.18
C VAL A 12 27.11 -36.19 16.94
N SER A 13 26.47 -37.27 16.45
CA SER A 13 25.55 -37.17 15.30
C SER A 13 24.35 -36.26 15.59
N ALA A 14 23.80 -36.35 16.81
CA ALA A 14 22.70 -35.48 17.22
C ALA A 14 23.11 -33.99 17.28
N ILE A 15 24.31 -33.70 17.79
CA ILE A 15 24.86 -32.35 17.84
C ILE A 15 25.08 -31.78 16.41
N ILE A 16 25.66 -32.60 15.53
CA ILE A 16 25.88 -32.21 14.12
C ILE A 16 24.54 -31.89 13.42
N LEU A 17 23.54 -32.80 13.61
CA LEU A 17 22.22 -32.60 13.03
C LEU A 17 21.56 -31.31 13.55
N PHE A 18 21.67 -31.06 14.86
CA PHE A 18 21.15 -29.85 15.48
C PHE A 18 21.79 -28.59 14.89
N ILE A 19 23.12 -28.57 14.71
CA ILE A 19 23.84 -27.43 14.10
C ILE A 19 23.39 -27.22 12.68
N ILE A 20 23.26 -28.28 11.87
CA ILE A 20 22.80 -28.20 10.48
C ILE A 20 21.37 -27.62 10.43
N THR A 21 20.47 -28.08 11.29
CA THR A 21 19.10 -27.61 11.38
C THR A 21 19.05 -26.11 11.77
N LEU A 22 19.91 -25.70 12.70
CA LEU A 22 20.00 -24.30 13.13
C LEU A 22 20.48 -23.40 11.98
N ILE A 23 21.51 -23.82 11.25
CA ILE A 23 22.02 -23.08 10.07
C ILE A 23 20.93 -22.99 9.00
N ALA A 24 20.24 -24.09 8.71
CA ALA A 24 19.15 -24.10 7.74
C ALA A 24 18.02 -23.12 8.16
N LEU A 25 17.65 -23.12 9.44
CA LEU A 25 16.63 -22.20 9.96
C LEU A 25 17.05 -20.72 9.77
N LEU A 26 18.30 -20.37 10.05
CA LEU A 26 18.82 -19.01 9.85
C LEU A 26 18.79 -18.58 8.38
N ILE A 27 19.16 -19.50 7.47
CA ILE A 27 19.10 -19.25 6.02
C ILE A 27 17.66 -19.00 5.57
N PHE A 28 16.72 -19.89 5.96
CA PHE A 28 15.31 -19.75 5.58
C PHE A 28 14.69 -18.47 6.15
N THR A 29 15.04 -18.11 7.39
CA THR A 29 14.56 -16.85 7.98
C THR A 29 15.08 -15.65 7.21
N GLY A 30 16.36 -15.63 6.82
CA GLY A 30 16.94 -14.56 6.00
C GLY A 30 16.23 -14.44 4.65
N LEU A 31 16.05 -15.55 3.93
CA LEU A 31 15.35 -15.57 2.64
C LEU A 31 13.89 -15.11 2.76
N TYR A 32 13.20 -15.49 3.83
CA TYR A 32 11.83 -15.05 4.08
C TYR A 32 11.73 -13.54 4.31
N VAL A 33 12.65 -12.97 5.09
CA VAL A 33 12.70 -11.52 5.33
C VAL A 33 12.99 -10.74 4.05
N ASP A 34 13.98 -11.20 3.26
CA ASP A 34 14.32 -10.58 1.97
C ASP A 34 13.14 -10.60 1.00
N GLU A 35 12.44 -11.74 0.89
CA GLU A 35 11.26 -11.86 0.04
C GLU A 35 10.13 -10.94 0.49
N ARG A 36 9.88 -10.85 1.80
CA ARG A 36 8.88 -9.92 2.35
C ARG A 36 9.21 -8.47 1.99
N HIS A 37 10.46 -8.04 2.16
CA HIS A 37 10.89 -6.70 1.76
C HIS A 37 10.71 -6.44 0.27
N ARG A 38 11.02 -7.41 -0.59
CA ARG A 38 10.84 -7.30 -2.04
C ARG A 38 9.38 -7.15 -2.42
N VAL A 39 8.50 -7.93 -1.80
CA VAL A 39 7.05 -7.87 -2.03
C VAL A 39 6.49 -6.53 -1.56
N GLN A 40 6.85 -6.05 -0.36
CA GLN A 40 6.42 -4.76 0.17
C GLN A 40 6.89 -3.59 -0.71
N LYS A 41 8.13 -3.66 -1.21
CA LYS A 41 8.63 -2.67 -2.18
C LYS A 41 7.77 -2.65 -3.44
N THR A 42 7.44 -3.84 -3.99
CA THR A 42 6.59 -3.94 -5.19
C THR A 42 5.22 -3.32 -4.97
N TYR A 43 4.55 -3.58 -3.84
CA TYR A 43 3.26 -2.98 -3.51
C TYR A 43 3.35 -1.46 -3.36
N ARG A 44 4.42 -0.96 -2.74
CA ARG A 44 4.68 0.48 -2.62
C ARG A 44 4.87 1.14 -3.99
N ASP A 45 5.66 0.53 -4.86
CA ASP A 45 5.91 1.04 -6.21
C ASP A 45 4.60 1.07 -7.05
N GLN A 46 3.75 0.05 -6.91
CA GLN A 46 2.43 0.03 -7.54
C GLN A 46 1.49 1.09 -6.96
N TYR A 47 1.41 1.22 -5.64
CA TYR A 47 0.66 2.28 -4.99
C TYR A 47 1.03 3.66 -5.50
N MET A 48 2.33 3.96 -5.55
CA MET A 48 2.86 5.23 -6.07
C MET A 48 2.55 5.43 -7.55
N THR A 49 2.51 4.37 -8.34
CA THR A 49 2.15 4.42 -9.75
C THR A 49 0.68 4.79 -9.93
N GLU A 50 -0.22 4.13 -9.18
CA GLU A 50 -1.65 4.45 -9.22
C GLU A 50 -1.92 5.89 -8.74
N MET A 51 -1.23 6.35 -7.69
CA MET A 51 -1.34 7.72 -7.21
C MET A 51 -0.86 8.76 -8.25
N ARG A 52 0.17 8.44 -9.05
CA ARG A 52 0.57 9.30 -10.18
C ARG A 52 -0.51 9.36 -11.27
N HIS A 53 -1.16 8.24 -11.57
CA HIS A 53 -2.29 8.22 -12.49
C HIS A 53 -3.46 9.05 -11.93
N VAL A 54 -3.77 8.95 -10.64
CA VAL A 54 -4.77 9.80 -9.97
C VAL A 54 -4.45 11.29 -10.16
N SER A 55 -3.22 11.73 -9.84
CA SER A 55 -2.79 13.12 -10.04
C SER A 55 -2.92 13.54 -11.50
N GLY A 56 -2.49 12.70 -12.43
CA GLY A 56 -2.58 12.96 -13.87
C GLY A 56 -4.02 13.08 -14.38
N GLU A 57 -4.95 12.24 -13.92
CA GLU A 57 -6.35 12.32 -14.32
C GLU A 57 -7.06 13.54 -13.72
N ILE A 58 -6.72 13.92 -12.48
CA ILE A 58 -7.22 15.17 -11.90
C ILE A 58 -6.71 16.37 -12.73
N GLU A 59 -5.43 16.41 -13.05
CA GLU A 59 -4.86 17.47 -13.88
C GLU A 59 -5.52 17.52 -15.26
N GLY A 60 -5.70 16.37 -15.89
CA GLY A 60 -6.42 16.27 -17.15
C GLY A 60 -7.87 16.74 -17.05
N TYR A 61 -8.58 16.40 -15.97
CA TYR A 61 -9.95 16.86 -15.70
C TYR A 61 -10.03 18.40 -15.57
N LEU A 62 -9.09 18.99 -14.84
CA LEU A 62 -9.07 20.43 -14.58
C LEU A 62 -8.67 21.28 -15.81
N ASN A 63 -7.83 20.73 -16.71
CA ASN A 63 -7.22 21.48 -17.81
C ASN A 63 -7.82 21.18 -19.19
N THR A 64 -8.77 20.23 -19.33
CA THR A 64 -9.32 19.83 -20.63
C THR A 64 -10.74 20.35 -20.83
N GLU A 65 -11.03 20.86 -22.01
CA GLU A 65 -12.38 21.28 -22.44
C GLU A 65 -13.19 20.06 -22.92
N GLY A 66 -13.58 19.16 -22.01
CA GLY A 66 -14.45 18.01 -22.34
C GLY A 66 -13.90 16.66 -21.88
N GLY A 67 -14.73 15.61 -22.01
CA GLY A 67 -14.38 14.25 -21.58
C GLY A 67 -14.36 14.08 -20.05
N TYR A 68 -15.03 14.95 -19.32
CA TYR A 68 -15.07 14.97 -17.85
C TYR A 68 -15.50 13.63 -17.26
N ASP A 69 -16.56 13.02 -17.77
CA ASP A 69 -17.10 11.76 -17.26
C ASP A 69 -16.09 10.61 -17.41
N THR A 70 -15.40 10.56 -18.55
CA THR A 70 -14.38 9.54 -18.81
C THR A 70 -13.19 9.71 -17.86
N ARG A 71 -12.66 10.93 -17.70
CA ARG A 71 -11.56 11.22 -16.80
C ARG A 71 -11.91 10.97 -15.35
N TYR A 72 -13.11 11.36 -14.94
CA TYR A 72 -13.59 11.12 -13.60
C TYR A 72 -13.75 9.61 -13.31
N SER A 73 -14.24 8.84 -14.28
CA SER A 73 -14.32 7.38 -14.16
C SER A 73 -12.94 6.72 -14.08
N MET A 74 -11.95 7.21 -14.83
CA MET A 74 -10.57 6.74 -14.75
C MET A 74 -9.94 7.11 -13.40
N LEU A 75 -10.17 8.31 -12.90
CA LEU A 75 -9.75 8.75 -11.57
C LEU A 75 -10.27 7.82 -10.46
N ILE A 76 -11.57 7.46 -10.49
CA ILE A 76 -12.15 6.49 -9.56
C ILE A 76 -11.43 5.14 -9.67
N GLY A 77 -11.18 4.66 -10.88
CA GLY A 77 -10.49 3.38 -11.11
C GLY A 77 -9.08 3.37 -10.52
N TYR A 78 -8.27 4.38 -10.80
CA TYR A 78 -6.91 4.49 -10.26
C TYR A 78 -6.89 4.69 -8.73
N MET A 79 -7.81 5.49 -8.18
CA MET A 79 -7.92 5.66 -6.73
C MET A 79 -8.32 4.35 -6.03
N SER A 80 -9.22 3.57 -6.63
CA SER A 80 -9.62 2.25 -6.11
C SER A 80 -8.48 1.25 -6.15
N ASN A 81 -7.66 1.28 -7.22
CA ASN A 81 -6.44 0.47 -7.30
C ASN A 81 -5.43 0.89 -6.24
N ALA A 82 -5.20 2.20 -6.06
CA ALA A 82 -4.32 2.72 -5.01
C ALA A 82 -4.78 2.26 -3.62
N ALA A 83 -6.08 2.33 -3.32
CA ALA A 83 -6.65 1.83 -2.08
C ALA A 83 -6.39 0.32 -1.86
N SER A 84 -6.46 -0.48 -2.94
CA SER A 84 -6.19 -1.91 -2.91
C SER A 84 -4.71 -2.20 -2.61
N TYR A 85 -3.78 -1.48 -3.22
CA TYR A 85 -2.35 -1.62 -2.91
C TYR A 85 -2.00 -1.10 -1.52
N ALA A 86 -2.62 0.00 -1.07
CA ALA A 86 -2.45 0.53 0.28
C ALA A 86 -2.84 -0.50 1.36
N PHE A 87 -3.86 -1.33 1.10
CA PHE A 87 -4.29 -2.42 1.98
C PHE A 87 -3.22 -3.53 2.12
N LEU A 88 -2.37 -3.72 1.12
CA LEU A 88 -1.32 -4.74 1.09
C LEU A 88 0.01 -4.26 1.72
N LEU A 89 0.11 -2.97 2.07
CA LEU A 89 1.30 -2.40 2.68
C LEU A 89 1.32 -2.65 4.20
N ASP A 90 2.46 -3.11 4.70
CA ASP A 90 2.71 -3.22 6.14
C ASP A 90 2.76 -1.82 6.78
N ASP A 91 2.28 -1.69 8.01
CA ASP A 91 2.30 -0.46 8.82
C ASP A 91 1.65 0.76 8.14
N PHE A 92 0.62 0.52 7.31
CA PHE A 92 -0.05 1.54 6.50
C PHE A 92 -1.54 1.72 6.83
N SER A 93 -2.03 1.14 7.92
CA SER A 93 -3.46 1.02 8.24
C SER A 93 -4.21 2.35 8.30
N ASP A 94 -3.64 3.39 8.93
CA ASP A 94 -4.29 4.70 9.05
C ASP A 94 -4.34 5.41 7.69
N LYS A 95 -3.24 5.37 6.94
CA LYS A 95 -3.15 5.92 5.58
C LYS A 95 -4.08 5.19 4.62
N GLN A 96 -4.11 3.86 4.69
CA GLN A 96 -5.00 3.02 3.90
C GLN A 96 -6.48 3.36 4.13
N LYS A 97 -6.87 3.60 5.38
CA LYS A 97 -8.22 4.02 5.72
C LYS A 97 -8.59 5.33 5.01
N ILE A 98 -7.72 6.34 5.05
CA ILE A 98 -7.93 7.64 4.41
C ILE A 98 -8.07 7.47 2.89
N ILE A 99 -7.17 6.74 2.24
CA ILE A 99 -7.24 6.49 0.80
C ILE A 99 -8.52 5.75 0.41
N ASN A 100 -8.96 4.79 1.21
CA ASN A 100 -10.23 4.09 0.99
C ASN A 100 -11.44 5.01 1.17
N GLU A 101 -11.40 5.94 2.13
CA GLU A 101 -12.45 6.95 2.33
C GLU A 101 -12.51 7.93 1.16
N VAL A 102 -11.37 8.37 0.62
CA VAL A 102 -11.31 9.22 -0.59
C VAL A 102 -11.86 8.46 -1.79
N SER A 103 -11.46 7.20 -2.00
CA SER A 103 -11.98 6.34 -3.08
C SER A 103 -13.51 6.21 -2.99
N THR A 104 -14.02 5.97 -1.79
CA THR A 104 -15.47 5.88 -1.53
C THR A 104 -16.17 7.20 -1.76
N ALA A 105 -15.57 8.32 -1.36
CA ALA A 105 -16.13 9.66 -1.54
C ALA A 105 -16.25 10.04 -3.02
N LEU A 106 -15.25 9.70 -3.84
CA LEU A 106 -15.29 9.90 -5.29
C LEU A 106 -16.45 9.15 -5.95
N ILE A 107 -16.81 7.97 -5.43
CA ILE A 107 -17.91 7.16 -5.95
C ILE A 107 -19.27 7.69 -5.48
N LEU A 108 -19.41 7.99 -4.19
CA LEU A 108 -20.69 8.32 -3.58
C LEU A 108 -21.08 9.80 -3.72
N TYR A 109 -20.11 10.72 -3.82
CA TYR A 109 -20.33 12.16 -3.84
C TYR A 109 -19.65 12.85 -5.04
N PRO A 110 -19.88 12.40 -6.30
CA PRO A 110 -19.13 12.87 -7.46
C PRO A 110 -19.26 14.39 -7.69
N GLU A 111 -20.44 14.97 -7.48
CA GLU A 111 -20.67 16.41 -7.65
C GLU A 111 -19.89 17.24 -6.65
N GLN A 112 -19.87 16.82 -5.37
CA GLN A 112 -19.12 17.51 -4.34
C GLN A 112 -17.60 17.33 -4.51
N MET A 113 -17.18 16.11 -4.86
CA MET A 113 -15.76 15.80 -5.08
C MET A 113 -15.19 16.50 -6.31
N SER A 114 -15.97 16.65 -7.38
CA SER A 114 -15.51 17.38 -8.58
C SER A 114 -15.12 18.83 -8.26
N GLY A 115 -15.83 19.47 -7.34
CA GLY A 115 -15.49 20.81 -6.84
C GLY A 115 -14.26 20.88 -5.94
N LYS A 116 -13.73 19.74 -5.49
CA LYS A 116 -12.59 19.63 -4.56
C LYS A 116 -11.35 18.97 -5.18
N LEU A 117 -11.37 18.74 -6.50
CA LEU A 117 -10.29 18.05 -7.20
C LEU A 117 -8.96 18.81 -7.13
N THR A 118 -8.98 20.15 -7.07
CA THR A 118 -7.75 20.93 -6.91
C THR A 118 -7.07 20.65 -5.57
N ASP A 119 -7.83 20.65 -4.49
CA ASP A 119 -7.32 20.35 -3.15
C ASP A 119 -6.88 18.89 -3.06
N LEU A 120 -7.66 17.97 -3.65
CA LEU A 120 -7.30 16.55 -3.72
C LEU A 120 -6.01 16.34 -4.51
N LYS A 121 -5.81 17.06 -5.63
CA LYS A 121 -4.55 17.00 -6.38
C LYS A 121 -3.36 17.39 -5.51
N GLN A 122 -3.48 18.48 -4.76
CA GLN A 122 -2.41 18.93 -3.86
C GLN A 122 -2.08 17.84 -2.82
N ALA A 123 -3.08 17.27 -2.16
CA ALA A 123 -2.88 16.19 -1.19
C ALA A 123 -2.22 14.96 -1.82
N VAL A 124 -2.62 14.58 -3.03
CA VAL A 124 -2.02 13.46 -3.78
C VAL A 124 -0.58 13.75 -4.17
N ASP A 125 -0.27 14.97 -4.62
CA ASP A 125 1.08 15.37 -4.97
C ASP A 125 1.99 15.40 -3.73
N ASP A 126 1.49 15.83 -2.57
CA ASP A 126 2.21 15.78 -1.30
C ASP A 126 2.50 14.33 -0.86
N ILE A 127 1.56 13.37 -1.09
CA ILE A 127 1.78 11.94 -0.89
C ILE A 127 2.87 11.41 -1.83
N LEU A 128 2.85 11.85 -3.09
CA LEU A 128 3.84 11.43 -4.10
C LEU A 128 5.25 11.93 -3.77
N ASP A 129 5.36 13.14 -3.23
CA ASP A 129 6.63 13.72 -2.81
C ASP A 129 7.15 13.08 -1.52
N ASN A 130 6.26 12.77 -0.60
CA ASN A 130 6.60 12.16 0.67
C ASN A 130 5.42 11.32 1.20
N LEU A 131 5.59 10.01 1.27
CA LEU A 131 4.60 9.04 1.75
C LEU A 131 4.08 9.26 3.19
N ASP A 132 4.60 10.25 3.91
CA ASP A 132 4.15 10.61 5.26
C ASP A 132 3.33 11.90 5.29
N LYS A 133 3.05 12.53 4.14
CA LYS A 133 2.32 13.78 4.01
C LYS A 133 1.07 13.61 3.15
N GLY A 134 0.20 14.62 3.14
CA GLY A 134 -0.97 14.70 2.26
C GLY A 134 -2.20 13.91 2.72
N TYR A 135 -2.06 13.01 3.70
CA TYR A 135 -3.18 12.19 4.19
C TYR A 135 -4.15 12.97 5.06
N ASP A 136 -3.66 13.87 5.90
CA ASP A 136 -4.52 14.70 6.76
C ASP A 136 -5.35 15.64 5.90
N GLU A 137 -4.77 16.26 4.88
CA GLU A 137 -5.45 17.10 3.90
C GLU A 137 -6.51 16.31 3.12
N ALA A 138 -6.17 15.08 2.69
CA ALA A 138 -7.13 14.19 2.03
C ALA A 138 -8.29 13.81 2.97
N ALA A 139 -8.03 13.57 4.25
CA ALA A 139 -9.05 13.28 5.25
C ALA A 139 -9.96 14.50 5.50
N GLU A 140 -9.41 15.72 5.55
CA GLU A 140 -10.17 16.97 5.70
C GLU A 140 -11.12 17.20 4.52
N ILE A 141 -10.69 16.90 3.28
CA ILE A 141 -11.53 16.95 2.10
C ILE A 141 -12.76 16.06 2.27
N VAL A 142 -12.57 14.79 2.68
CA VAL A 142 -13.65 13.83 2.90
C VAL A 142 -14.56 14.25 4.08
N ALA A 143 -13.97 14.78 5.14
CA ALA A 143 -14.71 15.26 6.31
C ALA A 143 -15.59 16.47 6.00
N SER A 144 -15.21 17.29 5.00
CA SER A 144 -15.94 18.49 4.58
C SER A 144 -17.15 18.21 3.68
N LEU A 145 -17.39 16.94 3.28
CA LEU A 145 -18.53 16.59 2.44
C LEU A 145 -19.83 16.56 3.25
N ASP A 146 -20.91 17.05 2.63
CA ASP A 146 -22.24 16.91 3.19
C ASP A 146 -22.79 15.50 2.94
N LYS A 147 -22.74 14.67 3.96
CA LYS A 147 -23.19 13.27 3.95
C LYS A 147 -24.69 13.09 4.23
N LYS A 148 -25.43 14.20 4.44
CA LYS A 148 -26.87 14.16 4.81
C LYS A 148 -27.80 14.14 3.60
N GLY A 149 -27.27 14.20 2.39
CA GLY A 149 -28.04 14.32 1.14
C GLY A 149 -28.25 13.01 0.38
N HIS A 150 -28.20 11.83 1.01
CA HIS A 150 -28.51 10.53 0.39
C HIS A 150 -29.58 9.81 1.17
#